data_beea0a483dd27b62fb0aea74724ed639
#
_entry.id   beea0a483dd27b62fb0aea74724ed639
#
_cell.length_a   1.000
_cell.length_b   1.000
_cell.length_c   1.000
_cell.angle_alpha   90.00
_cell.angle_beta   90.00
_cell.angle_gamma   90.00
#
_symmetry.space_group_name_H-M   'P 1'
#
loop_
_entity.id
_entity.type
_entity.pdbx_description
1 polymer ?
#
loop_
_entity_poly.entity_id
_entity_poly.type
_entity_poly.pdbx_seq_one_letter_code
_entity_poly.pdbx_strand_id
1 'polypeptide(L)'
;MGYFDRLRALSADRNTLLCVGLDPDPERIPGGAAGALRHCREVVRQTEEHVCCYKPNSAFWEQYGPDGWHALLELRDEAPQTPFLFDGKRGDMGNTMRAYALTVFATLAMDAATVNPYLGADSIEEFTRYEDRGVYVVCRSSNPGAASLQHLDVKGRPLYMHVAELAQGLNTHQNVGLVVGATAPAEIAEVRRSSQLPFLIPGIGAQEGDLEGSVRAAWNGDPASCLMSASRSVLFADKPSREAAKLKDGINAVVGALR
;
A
#
# COMPACT_ATOMS: atom_id res chain seq x y z
N MET A 1 8.06 16.86 -8.37
CA MET A 1 8.16 16.24 -7.02
C MET A 1 7.65 14.81 -7.14
N GLY A 2 8.49 13.82 -6.82
CA GLY A 2 8.14 12.41 -6.91
C GLY A 2 7.09 11.97 -5.87
N TYR A 3 6.54 10.77 -6.05
CA TYR A 3 5.54 10.23 -5.12
C TYR A 3 6.07 10.14 -3.68
N PHE A 4 7.27 9.59 -3.47
CA PHE A 4 7.82 9.43 -2.13
C PHE A 4 8.21 10.77 -1.47
N ASP A 5 8.51 11.80 -2.26
CA ASP A 5 8.74 13.14 -1.70
C ASP A 5 7.44 13.76 -1.18
N ARG A 6 6.34 13.62 -1.95
CA ARG A 6 5.01 14.06 -1.51
C ARG A 6 4.55 13.29 -0.27
N LEU A 7 4.74 11.96 -0.28
CA LEU A 7 4.41 11.10 0.85
C LEU A 7 5.21 11.51 2.10
N ARG A 8 6.52 11.76 1.97
CA ARG A 8 7.38 12.21 3.06
C ARG A 8 6.92 13.53 3.66
N ALA A 9 6.63 14.50 2.80
CA ALA A 9 6.14 15.82 3.23
C ALA A 9 4.82 15.71 3.99
N LEU A 10 3.84 14.97 3.45
CA LEU A 10 2.53 14.80 4.07
C LEU A 10 2.60 13.96 5.36
N SER A 11 3.42 12.91 5.38
CA SER A 11 3.65 12.07 6.56
C SER A 11 4.28 12.87 7.70
N ALA A 12 5.23 13.75 7.39
CA ALA A 12 5.84 14.64 8.37
C ALA A 12 4.84 15.70 8.88
N ASP A 13 4.10 16.36 7.98
CA ASP A 13 3.12 17.40 8.31
C ASP A 13 1.99 16.86 9.21
N ARG A 14 1.40 15.72 8.85
CA ARG A 14 0.34 15.07 9.63
C ARG A 14 0.86 14.21 10.78
N ASN A 15 2.16 14.05 10.90
CA ASN A 15 2.83 13.17 11.87
C ASN A 15 2.20 11.76 11.88
N THR A 16 2.19 11.09 10.71
CA THR A 16 1.53 9.79 10.55
C THR A 16 2.19 8.92 9.48
N LEU A 17 2.22 7.60 9.72
CA LEU A 17 2.59 6.57 8.74
C LEU A 17 1.36 5.73 8.36
N LEU A 18 0.16 6.11 8.81
CA LEU A 18 -1.05 5.34 8.60
C LEU A 18 -1.54 5.46 7.16
N CYS A 19 -1.79 4.30 6.55
CA CYS A 19 -2.48 4.14 5.28
C CYS A 19 -3.82 3.44 5.53
N VAL A 20 -4.93 4.02 5.08
CA VAL A 20 -6.25 3.41 5.25
C VAL A 20 -6.69 2.73 3.97
N GLY A 21 -7.04 1.43 4.09
CA GLY A 21 -7.62 0.65 3.01
C GLY A 21 -9.09 1.01 2.77
N LEU A 22 -9.46 1.19 1.50
CA LEU A 22 -10.82 1.50 1.06
C LEU A 22 -11.36 0.30 0.26
N ASP A 23 -11.69 -0.77 0.98
CA ASP A 23 -12.03 -2.10 0.46
C ASP A 23 -13.50 -2.42 0.79
N PRO A 24 -14.49 -1.81 0.06
CA PRO A 24 -15.92 -1.93 0.40
C PRO A 24 -16.48 -3.32 0.10
N ASP A 25 -16.76 -4.08 1.16
CA ASP A 25 -17.33 -5.41 1.09
C ASP A 25 -18.85 -5.32 0.85
N PRO A 26 -19.41 -5.86 -0.23
CA PRO A 26 -20.85 -5.81 -0.54
C PRO A 26 -21.72 -6.55 0.48
N GLU A 27 -21.18 -7.52 1.21
CA GLU A 27 -21.90 -8.20 2.28
C GLU A 27 -22.13 -7.28 3.50
N ARG A 28 -21.30 -6.26 3.65
CA ARG A 28 -21.34 -5.30 4.78
C ARG A 28 -21.87 -3.93 4.37
N ILE A 29 -21.71 -3.54 3.10
CA ILE A 29 -22.10 -2.23 2.57
C ILE A 29 -23.13 -2.44 1.45
N PRO A 30 -24.42 -2.31 1.75
CA PRO A 30 -25.47 -2.48 0.75
C PRO A 30 -25.51 -1.29 -0.22
N GLY A 31 -26.17 -1.50 -1.39
CA GLY A 31 -26.42 -0.44 -2.36
C GLY A 31 -25.41 -0.35 -3.51
N GLY A 32 -24.70 -1.46 -3.78
CA GLY A 32 -23.79 -1.58 -4.92
C GLY A 32 -22.66 -0.54 -4.92
N ALA A 33 -22.15 -0.17 -6.09
CA ALA A 33 -21.08 0.80 -6.25
C ALA A 33 -21.41 2.17 -5.60
N ALA A 34 -22.65 2.63 -5.70
CA ALA A 34 -23.08 3.88 -5.08
C ALA A 34 -23.08 3.82 -3.55
N GLY A 35 -23.43 2.66 -2.97
CA GLY A 35 -23.32 2.41 -1.52
C GLY A 35 -21.87 2.39 -1.06
N ALA A 36 -21.02 1.68 -1.79
CA ALA A 36 -19.57 1.63 -1.56
C ALA A 36 -18.94 3.02 -1.59
N LEU A 37 -19.27 3.82 -2.60
CA LEU A 37 -18.78 5.18 -2.74
C LEU A 37 -19.19 6.07 -1.56
N ARG A 38 -20.48 6.08 -1.21
CA ARG A 38 -20.97 6.90 -0.06
C ARG A 38 -20.25 6.52 1.24
N HIS A 39 -20.10 5.22 1.51
CA HIS A 39 -19.43 4.75 2.70
C HIS A 39 -17.95 5.16 2.73
N CYS A 40 -17.21 4.90 1.65
CA CYS A 40 -15.80 5.24 1.56
C CYS A 40 -15.55 6.76 1.60
N ARG A 41 -16.43 7.58 1.00
CA ARG A 41 -16.41 9.05 1.13
C ARG A 41 -16.48 9.50 2.57
N GLU A 42 -17.41 8.94 3.34
CA GLU A 42 -17.56 9.28 4.74
C GLU A 42 -16.33 8.88 5.56
N VAL A 43 -15.75 7.70 5.28
CA VAL A 43 -14.50 7.28 5.93
C VAL A 43 -13.35 8.22 5.57
N VAL A 44 -13.21 8.62 4.31
CA VAL A 44 -12.18 9.58 3.86
C VAL A 44 -12.32 10.89 4.63
N ARG A 45 -13.51 11.49 4.67
CA ARG A 45 -13.77 12.75 5.38
C ARG A 45 -13.45 12.69 6.87
N GLN A 46 -13.73 11.54 7.50
CA GLN A 46 -13.48 11.35 8.93
C GLN A 46 -12.02 11.04 9.26
N THR A 47 -11.21 10.60 8.31
CA THR A 47 -9.88 10.06 8.60
C THR A 47 -8.73 10.85 7.96
N GLU A 48 -9.01 11.82 7.09
CA GLU A 48 -7.98 12.48 6.28
C GLU A 48 -6.85 13.10 7.11
N GLU A 49 -7.16 13.71 8.25
CA GLU A 49 -6.15 14.30 9.15
C GLU A 49 -5.25 13.27 9.88
N HIS A 50 -5.66 12.00 9.87
CA HIS A 50 -4.95 10.91 10.55
C HIS A 50 -4.09 10.06 9.63
N VAL A 51 -4.21 10.22 8.30
CA VAL A 51 -3.58 9.33 7.32
C VAL A 51 -2.61 10.09 6.40
N CYS A 52 -1.65 9.39 5.82
CA CYS A 52 -0.79 9.92 4.75
C CYS A 52 -1.04 9.26 3.39
N CYS A 53 -1.91 8.25 3.32
CA CYS A 53 -2.25 7.56 2.08
C CYS A 53 -3.60 6.83 2.21
N TYR A 54 -4.36 6.74 1.12
CA TYR A 54 -5.47 5.82 0.98
C TYR A 54 -5.11 4.69 0.00
N LYS A 55 -5.63 3.49 0.24
CA LYS A 55 -5.31 2.33 -0.57
C LYS A 55 -6.56 1.53 -0.95
N PRO A 56 -7.24 1.88 -2.05
CA PRO A 56 -8.30 1.05 -2.60
C PRO A 56 -7.72 -0.24 -3.22
N ASN A 57 -8.21 -1.40 -2.78
CA ASN A 57 -7.92 -2.66 -3.46
C ASN A 57 -8.87 -2.82 -4.64
N SER A 58 -8.30 -3.02 -5.82
CA SER A 58 -9.03 -3.04 -7.09
C SER A 58 -10.18 -4.05 -7.11
N ALA A 59 -10.00 -5.24 -6.53
CA ALA A 59 -11.01 -6.29 -6.56
C ALA A 59 -12.35 -5.86 -5.95
N PHE A 60 -12.32 -5.04 -4.88
CA PHE A 60 -13.53 -4.53 -4.22
C PHE A 60 -14.27 -3.47 -5.04
N TRP A 61 -13.65 -2.91 -6.05
CA TRP A 61 -14.26 -1.94 -6.98
C TRP A 61 -14.60 -2.60 -8.31
N GLU A 62 -13.73 -3.45 -8.83
CA GLU A 62 -13.91 -4.20 -10.08
C GLU A 62 -15.16 -5.11 -10.04
N GLN A 63 -15.51 -5.68 -8.89
CA GLN A 63 -16.70 -6.52 -8.73
C GLN A 63 -18.02 -5.81 -9.06
N TYR A 64 -18.05 -4.48 -9.04
CA TYR A 64 -19.22 -3.68 -9.43
C TYR A 64 -19.23 -3.32 -10.92
N GLY A 65 -18.29 -3.82 -11.73
CA GLY A 65 -18.18 -3.52 -13.16
C GLY A 65 -17.90 -2.02 -13.43
N PRO A 66 -18.48 -1.45 -14.50
CA PRO A 66 -18.26 -0.05 -14.88
C PRO A 66 -18.60 0.94 -13.77
N ASP A 67 -19.65 0.68 -12.99
CA ASP A 67 -20.08 1.59 -11.90
C ASP A 67 -19.03 1.63 -10.77
N GLY A 68 -18.31 0.53 -10.54
CA GLY A 68 -17.22 0.50 -9.57
C GLY A 68 -16.02 1.35 -10.01
N TRP A 69 -15.69 1.34 -11.29
CA TRP A 69 -14.63 2.21 -11.84
C TRP A 69 -15.01 3.68 -11.75
N HIS A 70 -16.26 4.06 -12.09
CA HIS A 70 -16.75 5.42 -11.93
C HIS A 70 -16.73 5.87 -10.46
N ALA A 71 -17.18 4.99 -9.55
CA ALA A 71 -17.18 5.27 -8.12
C ALA A 71 -15.75 5.48 -7.58
N LEU A 72 -14.77 4.70 -8.06
CA LEU A 72 -13.37 4.85 -7.65
C LEU A 72 -12.76 6.16 -8.15
N LEU A 73 -13.08 6.59 -9.38
CA LEU A 73 -12.70 7.91 -9.92
C LEU A 73 -13.25 9.05 -9.06
N GLU A 74 -14.54 9.01 -8.75
CA GLU A 74 -15.17 10.02 -7.89
C GLU A 74 -14.60 10.03 -6.47
N LEU A 75 -14.25 8.85 -5.92
CA LEU A 75 -13.66 8.75 -4.58
C LEU A 75 -12.27 9.41 -4.53
N ARG A 76 -11.49 9.32 -5.61
CA ARG A 76 -10.16 9.94 -5.69
C ARG A 76 -10.21 11.45 -5.47
N ASP A 77 -11.29 12.11 -5.90
CA ASP A 77 -11.46 13.56 -5.82
C ASP A 77 -11.83 14.06 -4.42
N GLU A 78 -12.24 13.17 -3.50
CA GLU A 78 -12.61 13.55 -2.12
C GLU A 78 -11.41 14.03 -1.27
N ALA A 79 -10.19 13.56 -1.56
CA ALA A 79 -8.98 13.95 -0.85
C ALA A 79 -7.83 14.24 -1.83
N PRO A 80 -7.89 15.37 -2.57
CA PRO A 80 -6.96 15.65 -3.67
C PRO A 80 -5.51 15.84 -3.22
N GLN A 81 -5.28 16.17 -1.95
CA GLN A 81 -3.95 16.34 -1.38
C GLN A 81 -3.38 15.05 -0.77
N THR A 82 -4.21 14.04 -0.55
CA THR A 82 -3.80 12.77 0.05
C THR A 82 -3.54 11.74 -1.05
N PRO A 83 -2.35 11.12 -1.12
CA PRO A 83 -2.04 10.10 -2.12
C PRO A 83 -2.99 8.91 -2.08
N PHE A 84 -3.37 8.41 -3.26
CA PHE A 84 -4.10 7.16 -3.45
C PHE A 84 -3.21 6.10 -4.09
N LEU A 85 -3.07 4.97 -3.41
CA LEU A 85 -2.30 3.81 -3.85
C LEU A 85 -3.26 2.72 -4.36
N PHE A 86 -3.23 2.45 -5.66
CA PHE A 86 -4.03 1.40 -6.29
C PHE A 86 -3.46 0.01 -5.97
N ASP A 87 -4.16 -0.75 -5.13
CA ASP A 87 -3.73 -2.10 -4.75
C ASP A 87 -4.31 -3.15 -5.70
N GLY A 88 -3.77 -3.21 -6.92
CA GLY A 88 -4.22 -4.13 -7.98
C GLY A 88 -3.25 -5.28 -8.26
N LYS A 89 -2.04 -5.25 -7.70
CA LYS A 89 -0.99 -6.27 -7.88
C LYS A 89 -0.83 -6.69 -9.35
N ARG A 90 -0.85 -5.70 -10.26
CA ARG A 90 -0.79 -5.95 -11.70
C ARG A 90 0.51 -6.68 -12.07
N GLY A 91 0.40 -7.61 -13.00
CA GLY A 91 1.52 -8.38 -13.53
C GLY A 91 1.12 -8.95 -14.88
N ASP A 92 1.80 -8.48 -15.93
CA ASP A 92 1.62 -8.93 -17.31
C ASP A 92 2.86 -8.55 -18.11
N MET A 93 2.93 -8.89 -19.39
CA MET A 93 4.10 -8.63 -20.23
C MET A 93 3.92 -7.37 -21.08
N GLY A 94 5.01 -6.64 -21.32
CA GLY A 94 5.17 -5.63 -22.35
C GLY A 94 4.00 -4.66 -22.50
N ASN A 95 3.36 -4.67 -23.67
CA ASN A 95 2.28 -3.75 -24.01
C ASN A 95 1.01 -3.90 -23.12
N THR A 96 0.75 -5.09 -22.60
CA THR A 96 -0.37 -5.31 -21.65
C THR A 96 -0.09 -4.63 -20.33
N MET A 97 1.13 -4.76 -19.82
CA MET A 97 1.53 -4.09 -18.56
C MET A 97 1.52 -2.57 -18.73
N ARG A 98 1.93 -2.07 -19.91
CA ARG A 98 1.81 -0.63 -20.27
C ARG A 98 0.36 -0.15 -20.26
N ALA A 99 -0.57 -0.94 -20.78
CA ALA A 99 -2.01 -0.61 -20.74
C ALA A 99 -2.54 -0.54 -19.29
N TYR A 100 -2.08 -1.44 -18.41
CA TYR A 100 -2.40 -1.36 -16.98
C TYR A 100 -1.82 -0.09 -16.33
N ALA A 101 -0.56 0.25 -16.61
CA ALA A 101 0.05 1.47 -16.07
C ALA A 101 -0.70 2.74 -16.53
N LEU A 102 -1.07 2.80 -17.81
CA LEU A 102 -1.87 3.91 -18.36
C LEU A 102 -3.24 4.01 -17.65
N THR A 103 -3.92 2.88 -17.46
CA THR A 103 -5.21 2.85 -16.73
C THR A 103 -5.04 3.38 -15.32
N VAL A 104 -4.05 2.89 -14.58
CA VAL A 104 -3.86 3.26 -13.17
C VAL A 104 -3.44 4.73 -13.01
N PHE A 105 -2.45 5.18 -13.79
CA PHE A 105 -1.84 6.49 -13.57
C PHE A 105 -2.48 7.62 -14.35
N ALA A 106 -2.99 7.36 -15.56
CA ALA A 106 -3.61 8.40 -16.38
C ALA A 106 -5.14 8.39 -16.26
N THR A 107 -5.80 7.23 -16.36
CA THR A 107 -7.28 7.17 -16.33
C THR A 107 -7.81 7.31 -14.90
N LEU A 108 -7.28 6.51 -13.96
CA LEU A 108 -7.73 6.54 -12.56
C LEU A 108 -7.00 7.61 -11.72
N ALA A 109 -6.02 8.29 -12.28
CA ALA A 109 -5.22 9.34 -11.63
C ALA A 109 -4.63 8.93 -10.28
N MET A 110 -4.29 7.65 -10.11
CA MET A 110 -3.69 7.14 -8.86
C MET A 110 -2.24 7.59 -8.72
N ASP A 111 -1.80 7.79 -7.49
CA ASP A 111 -0.45 8.27 -7.18
C ASP A 111 0.58 7.15 -7.08
N ALA A 112 0.12 5.93 -6.76
CA ALA A 112 0.97 4.75 -6.69
C ALA A 112 0.19 3.48 -7.05
N ALA A 113 0.92 2.39 -7.29
CA ALA A 113 0.34 1.08 -7.56
C ALA A 113 1.15 -0.07 -6.94
N THR A 114 0.49 -1.21 -6.67
CA THR A 114 1.16 -2.47 -6.39
C THR A 114 1.31 -3.31 -7.65
N VAL A 115 2.47 -3.96 -7.83
CA VAL A 115 2.78 -4.81 -8.98
C VAL A 115 3.34 -6.15 -8.54
N ASN A 116 3.11 -7.19 -9.36
CA ASN A 116 3.58 -8.55 -9.12
C ASN A 116 4.92 -8.78 -9.83
N PRO A 117 5.97 -9.25 -9.15
CA PRO A 117 7.30 -9.44 -9.74
C PRO A 117 7.47 -10.73 -10.55
N TYR A 118 6.50 -11.63 -10.53
CA TYR A 118 6.65 -12.97 -11.08
C TYR A 118 7.05 -13.02 -12.56
N LEU A 119 6.69 -11.99 -13.33
CA LEU A 119 7.00 -11.88 -14.76
C LEU A 119 8.32 -11.15 -15.06
N GLY A 120 9.08 -10.75 -14.03
CA GLY A 120 10.41 -10.18 -14.20
C GLY A 120 10.46 -8.65 -14.27
N ALA A 121 11.68 -8.14 -14.48
CA ALA A 121 12.01 -6.73 -14.43
C ALA A 121 11.29 -5.90 -15.50
N ASP A 122 11.29 -6.39 -16.72
CA ASP A 122 10.70 -5.72 -17.89
C ASP A 122 9.19 -5.45 -17.74
N SER A 123 8.49 -6.32 -17.02
CA SER A 123 7.09 -6.12 -16.62
C SER A 123 6.95 -4.92 -15.66
N ILE A 124 7.79 -4.86 -14.63
CA ILE A 124 7.75 -3.79 -13.62
C ILE A 124 8.16 -2.45 -14.20
N GLU A 125 9.11 -2.41 -15.13
CA GLU A 125 9.63 -1.21 -15.77
C GLU A 125 8.53 -0.40 -16.49
N GLU A 126 7.47 -1.04 -16.99
CA GLU A 126 6.33 -0.34 -17.58
C GLU A 126 5.60 0.59 -16.58
N PHE A 127 5.69 0.29 -15.27
CA PHE A 127 5.18 1.14 -14.21
C PHE A 127 6.24 2.14 -13.71
N THR A 128 7.49 1.72 -13.51
CA THR A 128 8.53 2.58 -12.93
C THR A 128 8.96 3.74 -13.84
N ARG A 129 8.68 3.67 -15.15
CA ARG A 129 8.91 4.79 -16.09
C ARG A 129 8.05 6.03 -15.81
N TYR A 130 6.99 5.92 -15.00
CA TYR A 130 6.23 7.05 -14.49
C TYR A 130 6.94 7.62 -13.26
N GLU A 131 7.95 8.46 -13.46
CA GLU A 131 8.89 8.93 -12.43
C GLU A 131 8.24 9.64 -11.26
N ASP A 132 7.07 10.28 -11.46
CA ASP A 132 6.31 10.98 -10.43
C ASP A 132 5.32 10.07 -9.68
N ARG A 133 5.23 8.78 -10.03
CA ARG A 133 4.32 7.77 -9.47
C ARG A 133 5.07 6.72 -8.65
N GLY A 134 4.44 6.24 -7.57
CA GLY A 134 5.01 5.18 -6.73
C GLY A 134 4.69 3.77 -7.24
N VAL A 135 5.65 2.86 -7.17
CA VAL A 135 5.47 1.46 -7.57
C VAL A 135 5.91 0.54 -6.43
N TYR A 136 4.96 -0.15 -5.82
CA TYR A 136 5.25 -1.11 -4.76
C TYR A 136 5.25 -2.54 -5.31
N VAL A 137 6.42 -3.17 -5.30
CA VAL A 137 6.61 -4.55 -5.77
C VAL A 137 6.22 -5.52 -4.65
N VAL A 138 5.37 -6.51 -4.94
CA VAL A 138 5.00 -7.55 -3.97
C VAL A 138 6.23 -8.40 -3.68
N CYS A 139 6.78 -8.24 -2.48
CA CYS A 139 7.99 -8.93 -2.04
C CYS A 139 7.63 -10.12 -1.13
N ARG A 140 7.00 -9.85 0.01
CA ARG A 140 6.55 -10.86 0.97
C ARG A 140 5.10 -10.59 1.38
N SER A 141 4.20 -11.47 1.00
CA SER A 141 2.79 -11.32 1.33
C SER A 141 2.40 -12.04 2.62
N SER A 142 1.32 -11.60 3.28
CA SER A 142 0.91 -12.11 4.60
C SER A 142 0.04 -13.37 4.58
N ASN A 143 -0.37 -13.86 3.41
CA ASN A 143 -1.24 -15.03 3.30
C ASN A 143 -0.51 -16.35 3.64
N PRO A 144 -1.20 -17.34 4.23
CA PRO A 144 -0.57 -18.61 4.66
C PRO A 144 0.14 -19.37 3.54
N GLY A 145 -0.39 -19.35 2.31
CA GLY A 145 0.20 -20.03 1.16
C GLY A 145 1.48 -19.39 0.60
N ALA A 146 1.82 -18.18 1.06
CA ALA A 146 2.99 -17.45 0.56
C ALA A 146 4.31 -18.23 0.76
N ALA A 147 4.44 -18.95 1.86
CA ALA A 147 5.65 -19.69 2.20
C ALA A 147 6.01 -20.75 1.14
N SER A 148 5.04 -21.38 0.48
CA SER A 148 5.28 -22.42 -0.53
C SER A 148 6.07 -21.92 -1.75
N LEU A 149 6.02 -20.62 -2.04
CA LEU A 149 6.78 -20.00 -3.12
C LEU A 149 7.85 -19.05 -2.59
N GLN A 150 7.46 -18.12 -1.70
CA GLN A 150 8.32 -17.01 -1.31
C GLN A 150 9.48 -17.43 -0.41
N HIS A 151 9.36 -18.57 0.31
CA HIS A 151 10.42 -19.15 1.13
C HIS A 151 11.27 -20.19 0.40
N LEU A 152 11.04 -20.44 -0.89
CA LEU A 152 11.91 -21.32 -1.66
C LEU A 152 13.37 -20.84 -1.55
N ASP A 153 14.26 -21.77 -1.20
CA ASP A 153 15.69 -21.47 -1.19
C ASP A 153 16.22 -21.31 -2.62
N VAL A 154 16.77 -20.15 -2.89
CA VAL A 154 17.46 -19.83 -4.13
C VAL A 154 18.87 -19.39 -3.79
N LYS A 155 19.85 -20.23 -4.03
CA LYS A 155 21.27 -19.96 -3.76
C LYS A 155 21.53 -19.54 -2.30
N GLY A 156 20.91 -20.24 -1.34
CA GLY A 156 21.09 -20.00 0.10
C GLY A 156 20.31 -18.84 0.69
N ARG A 157 19.36 -18.27 -0.06
CA ARG A 157 18.46 -17.20 0.42
C ARG A 157 17.02 -17.44 -0.03
N PRO A 158 16.00 -17.03 0.75
CA PRO A 158 14.61 -17.17 0.32
C PRO A 158 14.29 -16.28 -0.90
N LEU A 159 13.37 -16.75 -1.75
CA LEU A 159 13.01 -16.08 -2.99
C LEU A 159 12.59 -14.62 -2.79
N TYR A 160 11.88 -14.29 -1.68
CA TYR A 160 11.48 -12.90 -1.42
C TYR A 160 12.67 -11.93 -1.27
N MET A 161 13.84 -12.40 -0.84
CA MET A 161 15.05 -11.57 -0.78
C MET A 161 15.61 -11.26 -2.15
N HIS A 162 15.48 -12.17 -3.12
CA HIS A 162 15.82 -11.91 -4.52
C HIS A 162 14.84 -10.93 -5.17
N VAL A 163 13.56 -10.97 -4.77
CA VAL A 163 12.59 -9.96 -5.21
C VAL A 163 12.94 -8.58 -4.66
N ALA A 164 13.36 -8.48 -3.41
CA ALA A 164 13.82 -7.21 -2.83
C ALA A 164 15.03 -6.64 -3.57
N GLU A 165 15.98 -7.48 -3.94
CA GLU A 165 17.18 -7.10 -4.72
C GLU A 165 16.80 -6.66 -6.15
N LEU A 166 15.90 -7.40 -6.82
CA LEU A 166 15.36 -7.02 -8.13
C LEU A 166 14.71 -5.62 -8.07
N ALA A 167 13.84 -5.38 -7.11
CA ALA A 167 13.17 -4.09 -6.93
C ALA A 167 14.15 -2.95 -6.64
N GLN A 168 15.21 -3.22 -5.85
CA GLN A 168 16.27 -2.24 -5.59
C GLN A 168 17.01 -1.87 -6.88
N GLY A 169 17.27 -2.84 -7.76
CA GLY A 169 17.89 -2.58 -9.09
C GLY A 169 17.02 -1.73 -10.02
N LEU A 170 15.70 -1.80 -9.87
CA LEU A 170 14.75 -1.04 -10.68
C LEU A 170 14.48 0.39 -10.15
N ASN A 171 15.03 0.76 -9.00
CA ASN A 171 14.75 2.05 -8.36
C ASN A 171 15.57 3.22 -8.93
N THR A 172 15.69 3.31 -10.25
CA THR A 172 16.48 4.35 -10.95
C THR A 172 15.88 5.75 -10.80
N HIS A 173 14.56 5.85 -10.67
CA HIS A 173 13.81 7.11 -10.52
C HIS A 173 13.41 7.39 -9.06
N GLN A 174 13.93 6.64 -8.08
CA GLN A 174 13.58 6.76 -6.66
C GLN A 174 12.07 6.63 -6.40
N ASN A 175 11.39 5.79 -7.18
CA ASN A 175 9.95 5.62 -7.15
C ASN A 175 9.49 4.18 -6.86
N VAL A 176 10.41 3.30 -6.44
CA VAL A 176 10.10 1.90 -6.11
C VAL A 176 10.06 1.69 -4.61
N GLY A 177 9.05 0.93 -4.15
CA GLY A 177 8.91 0.41 -2.80
C GLY A 177 8.60 -1.09 -2.81
N LEU A 178 8.45 -1.68 -1.63
CA LEU A 178 8.16 -3.10 -1.44
C LEU A 178 6.87 -3.30 -0.65
N VAL A 179 6.07 -4.32 -1.01
CA VAL A 179 4.99 -4.81 -0.14
C VAL A 179 5.56 -5.92 0.73
N VAL A 180 5.52 -5.74 2.05
CA VAL A 180 5.98 -6.71 3.05
C VAL A 180 4.92 -6.86 4.14
N GLY A 181 4.35 -8.05 4.30
CA GLY A 181 3.20 -8.29 5.19
C GLY A 181 3.52 -8.17 6.68
N ALA A 182 2.59 -7.61 7.46
CA ALA A 182 2.72 -7.38 8.91
C ALA A 182 2.74 -8.66 9.78
N THR A 183 2.46 -9.84 9.21
CA THR A 183 2.39 -11.10 9.97
C THR A 183 3.76 -11.70 10.32
N ALA A 184 4.85 -11.11 9.83
CA ALA A 184 6.20 -11.64 9.97
C ALA A 184 7.23 -10.53 10.25
N PRO A 185 7.26 -9.94 11.47
CA PRO A 185 8.23 -8.86 11.81
C PRO A 185 9.70 -9.24 11.60
N ALA A 186 10.05 -10.50 11.79
CA ALA A 186 11.42 -10.99 11.55
C ALA A 186 11.81 -10.88 10.06
N GLU A 187 10.90 -11.21 9.15
CA GLU A 187 11.10 -11.10 7.69
C GLU A 187 11.12 -9.63 7.25
N ILE A 188 10.27 -8.77 7.85
CA ILE A 188 10.34 -7.32 7.63
C ILE A 188 11.74 -6.80 8.00
N ALA A 189 12.26 -7.19 9.17
CA ALA A 189 13.59 -6.78 9.62
C ALA A 189 14.70 -7.33 8.71
N GLU A 190 14.55 -8.54 8.19
CA GLU A 190 15.49 -9.13 7.24
C GLU A 190 15.54 -8.33 5.93
N VAL A 191 14.39 -8.04 5.34
CA VAL A 191 14.31 -7.22 4.13
C VAL A 191 14.83 -5.80 4.40
N ARG A 192 14.51 -5.19 5.57
CA ARG A 192 14.98 -3.86 5.94
C ARG A 192 16.50 -3.77 6.05
N ARG A 193 17.18 -4.81 6.58
CA ARG A 193 18.65 -4.83 6.64
C ARG A 193 19.31 -4.82 5.27
N SER A 194 18.65 -5.34 4.24
CA SER A 194 19.18 -5.44 2.86
C SER A 194 18.68 -4.34 1.93
N SER A 195 17.63 -3.59 2.31
CA SER A 195 16.99 -2.60 1.43
C SER A 195 16.56 -1.34 2.16
N GLN A 196 16.85 -0.18 1.56
CA GLN A 196 16.37 1.13 2.02
C GLN A 196 15.06 1.56 1.33
N LEU A 197 14.51 0.75 0.44
CA LEU A 197 13.26 1.06 -0.25
C LEU A 197 12.12 1.30 0.76
N PRO A 198 11.17 2.19 0.45
CA PRO A 198 9.94 2.34 1.22
C PRO A 198 9.11 1.05 1.26
N PHE A 199 8.49 0.76 2.41
CA PHE A 199 7.64 -0.42 2.56
C PHE A 199 6.16 -0.06 2.62
N LEU A 200 5.31 -0.87 2.00
CA LEU A 200 3.89 -0.97 2.29
C LEU A 200 3.69 -2.20 3.18
N ILE A 201 3.22 -2.00 4.39
CA ILE A 201 3.02 -3.04 5.41
C ILE A 201 1.51 -3.26 5.58
N PRO A 202 0.87 -4.14 4.80
CA PRO A 202 -0.54 -4.45 4.97
C PRO A 202 -0.78 -5.39 6.14
N GLY A 203 -1.96 -5.22 6.78
CA GLY A 203 -2.44 -6.15 7.82
C GLY A 203 -2.12 -5.70 9.24
N ILE A 204 -1.87 -4.42 9.49
CA ILE A 204 -1.88 -3.86 10.84
C ILE A 204 -3.34 -3.61 11.26
N GLY A 205 -3.78 -4.22 12.34
CA GLY A 205 -5.12 -4.02 12.87
C GLY A 205 -5.40 -5.08 13.92
N ALA A 206 -6.38 -4.86 14.78
CA ALA A 206 -6.62 -5.57 16.04
C ALA A 206 -6.67 -7.11 16.00
N GLN A 207 -6.53 -7.74 14.83
CA GLN A 207 -6.59 -9.20 14.70
C GLN A 207 -5.57 -9.82 13.73
N GLU A 208 -4.78 -9.02 12.98
CA GLU A 208 -4.03 -9.56 11.83
C GLU A 208 -2.51 -9.35 11.85
N GLY A 209 -1.97 -8.50 12.70
CA GLY A 209 -0.52 -8.28 12.74
C GLY A 209 -0.02 -7.64 14.03
N ASP A 210 1.22 -7.93 14.34
CA ASP A 210 1.95 -7.27 15.41
C ASP A 210 2.33 -5.84 14.98
N LEU A 211 1.54 -4.85 15.42
CA LEU A 211 1.77 -3.44 15.10
C LEU A 211 3.13 -2.99 15.60
N GLU A 212 3.47 -3.25 16.86
CA GLU A 212 4.72 -2.80 17.47
C GLU A 212 5.92 -3.45 16.77
N GLY A 213 5.91 -4.76 16.63
CA GLY A 213 6.97 -5.50 15.95
C GLY A 213 7.14 -5.09 14.49
N SER A 214 6.03 -4.87 13.78
CA SER A 214 6.06 -4.43 12.38
C SER A 214 6.63 -3.02 12.22
N VAL A 215 6.22 -2.06 13.06
CA VAL A 215 6.76 -0.69 13.03
C VAL A 215 8.25 -0.69 13.37
N ARG A 216 8.66 -1.38 14.43
CA ARG A 216 10.09 -1.51 14.82
C ARG A 216 10.94 -2.09 13.70
N ALA A 217 10.43 -3.10 13.00
CA ALA A 217 11.14 -3.76 11.92
C ALA A 217 11.21 -2.93 10.63
N ALA A 218 10.16 -2.14 10.33
CA ALA A 218 10.04 -1.39 9.08
C ALA A 218 10.64 0.02 9.13
N TRP A 219 10.59 0.70 10.29
CA TRP A 219 11.01 2.08 10.44
C TRP A 219 12.53 2.23 10.33
N ASN A 220 13.01 3.21 9.54
CA ASN A 220 14.44 3.51 9.37
C ASN A 220 14.80 4.99 9.59
N GLY A 221 13.89 5.79 10.17
CA GLY A 221 14.11 7.21 10.41
C GLY A 221 13.51 8.15 9.36
N ASP A 222 13.15 7.67 8.17
CA ASP A 222 12.50 8.47 7.12
C ASP A 222 10.96 8.42 7.24
N PRO A 223 10.25 9.56 7.26
CA PRO A 223 8.78 9.60 7.25
C PRO A 223 8.10 8.89 6.06
N ALA A 224 8.81 8.64 4.96
CA ALA A 224 8.31 7.83 3.85
C ALA A 224 8.80 6.37 3.89
N SER A 225 9.51 5.94 4.94
CA SER A 225 10.11 4.60 5.00
C SER A 225 9.10 3.47 5.00
N CYS A 226 7.92 3.69 5.55
CA CYS A 226 6.87 2.68 5.54
C CYS A 226 5.47 3.29 5.62
N LEU A 227 4.53 2.67 4.90
CA LEU A 227 3.09 2.86 5.03
C LEU A 227 2.53 1.70 5.87
N MET A 228 2.03 1.99 7.04
CA MET A 228 1.38 1.03 7.93
C MET A 228 -0.10 0.95 7.54
N SER A 229 -0.52 -0.14 6.86
CA SER A 229 -1.85 -0.20 6.23
C SER A 229 -2.85 -1.01 7.04
N ALA A 230 -3.93 -0.32 7.45
CA ALA A 230 -5.13 -0.89 8.07
C ALA A 230 -6.35 -0.71 7.17
N SER A 231 -7.20 -1.73 7.03
CA SER A 231 -8.43 -1.66 6.22
C SER A 231 -9.66 -1.87 7.10
N ARG A 232 -10.06 -3.11 7.34
CA ARG A 232 -11.32 -3.49 8.00
C ARG A 232 -11.55 -2.83 9.36
N SER A 233 -10.50 -2.67 10.16
CA SER A 233 -10.59 -2.06 11.50
C SER A 233 -11.00 -0.59 11.47
N VAL A 234 -10.65 0.14 10.41
CA VAL A 234 -11.04 1.54 10.21
C VAL A 234 -12.30 1.65 9.36
N LEU A 235 -12.32 0.95 8.21
CA LEU A 235 -13.40 1.06 7.22
C LEU A 235 -14.77 0.68 7.80
N PHE A 236 -14.82 -0.26 8.74
CA PHE A 236 -16.05 -0.76 9.34
C PHE A 236 -16.19 -0.40 10.84
N ALA A 237 -15.40 0.56 11.30
CA ALA A 237 -15.54 1.05 12.67
C ALA A 237 -16.82 1.91 12.81
N ASP A 238 -17.44 1.87 13.98
CA ASP A 238 -18.54 2.79 14.32
C ASP A 238 -18.11 4.27 14.25
N LYS A 239 -16.84 4.52 14.55
CA LYS A 239 -16.19 5.84 14.49
C LYS A 239 -14.83 5.75 13.81
N PRO A 240 -14.77 5.81 12.46
CA PRO A 240 -13.53 5.70 11.68
C PRO A 240 -12.42 6.66 12.14
N SER A 241 -12.75 7.91 12.43
CA SER A 241 -11.80 8.91 12.93
C SER A 241 -11.11 8.45 14.23
N ARG A 242 -11.89 7.93 15.19
CA ARG A 242 -11.32 7.47 16.47
C ARG A 242 -10.39 6.28 16.30
N GLU A 243 -10.74 5.33 15.42
CA GLU A 243 -9.89 4.15 15.18
C GLU A 243 -8.62 4.54 14.40
N ALA A 244 -8.73 5.43 13.41
CA ALA A 244 -7.57 5.97 12.70
C ALA A 244 -6.63 6.75 13.64
N ALA A 245 -7.17 7.61 14.52
CA ALA A 245 -6.38 8.32 15.52
C ALA A 245 -5.65 7.34 16.47
N LYS A 246 -6.34 6.33 16.98
CA LYS A 246 -5.75 5.30 17.85
C LYS A 246 -4.60 4.55 17.16
N LEU A 247 -4.76 4.16 15.90
CA LEU A 247 -3.70 3.50 15.13
C LEU A 247 -2.51 4.44 14.90
N LYS A 248 -2.77 5.69 14.50
CA LYS A 248 -1.74 6.72 14.37
C LYS A 248 -0.94 6.91 15.67
N ASP A 249 -1.63 7.05 16.80
CA ASP A 249 -0.99 7.23 18.11
C ASP A 249 -0.17 6.00 18.52
N GLY A 250 -0.68 4.79 18.27
CA GLY A 250 0.04 3.55 18.49
C GLY A 250 1.33 3.45 17.65
N ILE A 251 1.26 3.78 16.36
CA ILE A 251 2.42 3.83 15.47
C ILE A 251 3.43 4.87 15.99
N ASN A 252 2.96 6.07 16.33
CA ASN A 252 3.83 7.17 16.78
C ASN A 252 4.49 6.88 18.14
N ALA A 253 3.82 6.16 19.04
CA ALA A 253 4.43 5.74 20.30
C ALA A 253 5.64 4.83 20.05
N VAL A 254 5.54 3.89 19.10
CA VAL A 254 6.66 3.01 18.73
C VAL A 254 7.79 3.80 18.04
N VAL A 255 7.44 4.67 17.08
CA VAL A 255 8.43 5.52 16.38
C VAL A 255 9.15 6.44 17.35
N GLY A 256 8.43 7.05 18.32
CA GLY A 256 9.00 7.89 19.35
C GLY A 256 10.01 7.17 20.26
N ALA A 257 9.79 5.89 20.54
CA ALA A 257 10.71 5.04 21.30
C ALA A 257 11.96 4.59 20.51
N LEU A 258 12.00 4.83 19.18
CA LEU A 258 13.10 4.48 18.29
C LEU A 258 14.00 5.70 17.93
N ARG A 259 13.54 6.91 18.24
CA ARG A 259 14.28 8.18 18.08
C ARG A 259 15.14 8.47 19.29
#